data_445affa3b6b08bcd2e0c8fbe8cedef62
#
_entry.id   445affa3b6b08bcd2e0c8fbe8cedef62
#
_cell.length_a   1.000
_cell.length_b   1.000
_cell.length_c   1.000
_cell.angle_alpha   90.00
_cell.angle_beta   90.00
_cell.angle_gamma   90.00
#
_symmetry.space_group_name_H-M   'P 1'
#
loop_
_entity.id
_entity.type
_entity.pdbx_description
1 polymer ?
#
loop_
_entity_poly.entity_id
_entity_poly.type
_entity_poly.pdbx_seq_one_letter_code
_entity_poly.pdbx_strand_id
1 'polypeptide(L)'
;MKLTFLGAAREVTGSRFLLQAAGKNIMVDYGMEQGVDLYENAPLPVAESRIDYVFLTHAHIDHSGYLPLLYKRGFRGAIFATDATADLCRIMLLDSAHIQESDAEWKTRKAQRQGKPPVEPLYTQEDALGACGLFRPCHYGQRVEVCPGVSIRMVDVGHLLGSASIEVTVTEGAQTRVIVFSGDIGNLHQPLLRDPQYLHAADLVVMESTYGDRSHGPVPDYLSALSRVLQETFDRGGNVVIPSFAVGRTQEMLYFIRQIKQEGRVHGHDGFPVYVDSPLGIEATTVFNDNTRECADEETLALLRAGVNPLTFPDLRITRSAEESKLIN
;
A
#
# COMPACT_ATOMS: atom_id res chain seq x y z
N MET A 1 10.26 -28.01 4.84
CA MET A 1 9.51 -26.79 4.51
C MET A 1 8.02 -26.98 4.82
N LYS A 2 7.34 -25.94 5.41
CA LYS A 2 5.90 -25.91 5.69
C LYS A 2 5.37 -24.51 5.45
N LEU A 3 4.25 -24.40 4.74
CA LEU A 3 3.51 -23.14 4.54
C LEU A 3 2.17 -23.21 5.28
N THR A 4 1.84 -22.15 6.04
CA THR A 4 0.59 -22.03 6.79
C THR A 4 -0.08 -20.71 6.43
N PHE A 5 -1.36 -20.77 6.04
CA PHE A 5 -2.21 -19.61 5.78
C PHE A 5 -2.81 -19.15 7.11
N LEU A 6 -2.60 -17.91 7.49
CA LEU A 6 -3.03 -17.34 8.77
C LEU A 6 -4.11 -16.28 8.61
N GLY A 7 -4.24 -15.68 7.44
CA GLY A 7 -5.24 -14.66 7.13
C GLY A 7 -5.50 -14.54 5.63
N ALA A 8 -6.46 -13.72 5.24
CA ALA A 8 -6.95 -13.52 3.87
C ALA A 8 -7.28 -14.84 3.11
N ALA A 9 -7.66 -15.88 3.84
CA ALA A 9 -8.07 -17.15 3.28
C ALA A 9 -9.59 -17.20 3.21
N ARG A 10 -10.17 -17.00 2.02
CA ARG A 10 -11.61 -16.78 1.71
C ARG A 10 -12.11 -15.38 2.08
N GLU A 11 -11.21 -14.47 2.38
CA GLU A 11 -11.46 -13.05 2.73
C GLU A 11 -10.50 -12.17 1.96
N VAL A 12 -10.80 -10.87 1.87
CA VAL A 12 -10.00 -9.91 1.09
C VAL A 12 -8.86 -9.34 1.92
N THR A 13 -9.07 -9.07 3.22
CA THR A 13 -8.11 -8.33 4.05
C THR A 13 -7.41 -9.21 5.07
N GLY A 14 -6.29 -8.72 5.63
CA GLY A 14 -5.53 -9.41 6.67
C GLY A 14 -4.55 -10.45 6.13
N SER A 15 -3.89 -10.18 5.02
CA SER A 15 -2.94 -11.10 4.37
C SER A 15 -1.79 -11.48 5.30
N ARG A 16 -1.67 -12.80 5.59
CA ARG A 16 -0.63 -13.35 6.49
C ARG A 16 -0.32 -14.80 6.14
N PHE A 17 0.94 -15.07 5.80
CA PHE A 17 1.41 -16.42 5.52
C PHE A 17 2.66 -16.71 6.34
N LEU A 18 2.73 -17.89 6.98
CA LEU A 18 3.93 -18.35 7.67
C LEU A 18 4.62 -19.43 6.85
N LEU A 19 5.82 -19.13 6.38
CA LEU A 19 6.72 -20.08 5.73
C LEU A 19 7.78 -20.53 6.72
N GLN A 20 7.78 -21.79 7.08
CA GLN A 20 8.81 -22.43 7.90
C GLN A 20 9.75 -23.21 6.97
N ALA A 21 10.97 -22.72 6.78
CA ALA A 21 11.94 -23.27 5.84
C ALA A 21 13.37 -22.96 6.28
N ALA A 22 14.32 -23.82 5.94
CA ALA A 22 15.75 -23.69 6.30
C ALA A 22 15.97 -23.37 7.81
N GLY A 23 15.15 -23.91 8.68
CA GLY A 23 15.21 -23.67 10.13
C GLY A 23 14.74 -22.27 10.55
N LYS A 24 14.08 -21.51 9.67
CA LYS A 24 13.59 -20.15 9.89
C LYS A 24 12.07 -20.09 9.89
N ASN A 25 11.52 -19.14 10.66
CA ASN A 25 10.12 -18.73 10.64
C ASN A 25 10.04 -17.41 9.88
N ILE A 26 9.42 -17.42 8.72
CA ILE A 26 9.35 -16.29 7.80
C ILE A 26 7.87 -15.93 7.59
N MET A 27 7.50 -14.70 7.89
CA MET A 27 6.19 -14.19 7.51
C MET A 27 6.25 -13.61 6.08
N VAL A 28 5.23 -13.87 5.29
CA VAL A 28 4.95 -13.09 4.08
C VAL A 28 3.68 -12.32 4.35
N ASP A 29 3.81 -11.01 4.33
CA ASP A 29 2.86 -10.02 4.81
C ASP A 29 2.48 -10.22 6.31
N TYR A 30 2.01 -9.16 6.94
CA TYR A 30 1.46 -9.19 8.30
C TYR A 30 0.37 -8.13 8.41
N GLY A 31 -0.73 -8.40 7.71
CA GLY A 31 -1.81 -7.47 7.45
C GLY A 31 -2.83 -7.37 8.58
N MET A 32 -3.49 -6.23 8.63
CA MET A 32 -4.63 -5.96 9.52
C MET A 32 -5.93 -6.31 8.82
N GLU A 33 -6.81 -7.01 9.51
CA GLU A 33 -8.18 -7.24 9.06
C GLU A 33 -8.95 -5.90 9.03
N GLN A 34 -9.74 -5.70 7.99
CA GLN A 34 -10.59 -4.51 7.81
C GLN A 34 -12.04 -4.93 7.51
N GLY A 35 -12.97 -4.30 8.20
CA GLY A 35 -14.39 -4.57 8.03
C GLY A 35 -14.91 -5.66 8.96
N VAL A 36 -15.93 -6.39 8.50
CA VAL A 36 -16.53 -7.51 9.25
C VAL A 36 -15.97 -8.81 8.69
N ASP A 37 -15.14 -9.48 9.48
CA ASP A 37 -14.61 -10.79 9.13
C ASP A 37 -15.71 -11.83 9.19
N LEU A 38 -15.87 -12.61 8.13
CA LEU A 38 -16.80 -13.74 8.05
C LEU A 38 -16.12 -15.03 8.55
N TYR A 39 -14.81 -15.08 8.51
CA TYR A 39 -14.00 -16.23 8.91
C TYR A 39 -12.99 -15.81 9.97
N GLU A 40 -12.80 -16.66 10.96
CA GLU A 40 -11.84 -16.44 12.03
C GLU A 40 -10.42 -16.73 11.51
N ASN A 41 -9.54 -15.75 11.59
CA ASN A 41 -8.15 -15.91 11.19
C ASN A 41 -7.40 -16.85 12.15
N ALA A 42 -6.52 -17.67 11.59
CA ALA A 42 -5.77 -18.62 12.39
C ALA A 42 -4.74 -17.89 13.28
N PRO A 43 -4.60 -18.28 14.55
CA PRO A 43 -3.58 -17.73 15.42
C PRO A 43 -2.18 -18.09 14.91
N LEU A 44 -1.21 -17.21 15.14
CA LEU A 44 0.18 -17.49 14.82
C LEU A 44 0.67 -18.69 15.65
N PRO A 45 1.17 -19.79 15.03
CA PRO A 45 1.53 -21.02 15.74
C PRO A 45 2.88 -20.93 16.47
N VAL A 46 3.56 -19.80 16.40
CA VAL A 46 4.82 -19.49 17.07
C VAL A 46 4.73 -18.12 17.74
N ALA A 47 5.50 -17.86 18.77
CA ALA A 47 5.56 -16.52 19.34
C ALA A 47 6.16 -15.54 18.34
N GLU A 48 5.68 -14.29 18.33
CA GLU A 48 6.13 -13.25 17.41
C GLU A 48 7.63 -12.96 17.53
N SER A 49 8.20 -13.10 18.72
CA SER A 49 9.64 -13.00 18.97
C SER A 49 10.47 -14.12 18.31
N ARG A 50 9.83 -15.17 17.82
CA ARG A 50 10.48 -16.31 17.12
C ARG A 50 10.40 -16.17 15.59
N ILE A 51 9.78 -15.11 15.07
CA ILE A 51 9.82 -14.78 13.65
C ILE A 51 11.20 -14.24 13.34
N ASP A 52 11.87 -14.82 12.32
CA ASP A 52 13.20 -14.42 11.89
C ASP A 52 13.13 -13.28 10.86
N TYR A 53 12.20 -13.36 9.90
CA TYR A 53 12.09 -12.42 8.77
C TYR A 53 10.63 -12.15 8.41
N VAL A 54 10.40 -10.99 7.83
CA VAL A 54 9.15 -10.66 7.12
C VAL A 54 9.50 -10.28 5.68
N PHE A 55 8.77 -10.82 4.72
CA PHE A 55 8.78 -10.40 3.32
C PHE A 55 7.48 -9.66 3.06
N LEU A 56 7.55 -8.40 2.70
CA LEU A 56 6.37 -7.55 2.51
C LEU A 56 6.15 -7.27 1.04
N THR A 57 4.96 -7.61 0.54
CA THR A 57 4.59 -7.44 -0.87
C THR A 57 4.33 -5.98 -1.22
N HIS A 58 3.61 -5.26 -0.40
CA HIS A 58 3.30 -3.83 -0.59
C HIS A 58 2.79 -3.17 0.70
N ALA A 59 2.55 -1.86 0.63
CA ALA A 59 2.33 -1.04 1.83
C ALA A 59 0.88 -0.98 2.34
N HIS A 60 -0.13 -1.51 1.62
CA HIS A 60 -1.51 -1.46 2.11
C HIS A 60 -1.64 -2.06 3.51
N ILE A 61 -2.54 -1.47 4.32
CA ILE A 61 -2.71 -1.82 5.74
C ILE A 61 -3.14 -3.28 5.94
N ASP A 62 -3.90 -3.84 5.03
CA ASP A 62 -4.28 -5.25 5.04
C ASP A 62 -3.14 -6.22 4.67
N HIS A 63 -1.94 -5.70 4.31
CA HIS A 63 -0.70 -6.45 4.15
C HIS A 63 0.38 -6.07 5.15
N SER A 64 0.41 -4.81 5.64
CA SER A 64 1.48 -4.26 6.49
C SER A 64 1.02 -3.87 7.90
N GLY A 65 -0.28 -3.69 8.11
CA GLY A 65 -0.84 -2.95 9.23
C GLY A 65 -0.58 -3.53 10.63
N TYR A 66 -0.21 -4.80 10.73
CA TYR A 66 0.19 -5.39 12.01
C TYR A 66 1.71 -5.50 12.20
N LEU A 67 2.54 -4.95 11.33
CA LEU A 67 3.99 -4.88 11.54
C LEU A 67 4.37 -4.16 12.86
N PRO A 68 3.71 -3.04 13.26
CA PRO A 68 3.96 -2.43 14.56
C PRO A 68 3.55 -3.34 15.74
N LEU A 69 2.45 -4.08 15.60
CA LEU A 69 2.03 -5.05 16.61
C LEU A 69 3.03 -6.21 16.74
N LEU A 70 3.56 -6.68 15.61
CA LEU A 70 4.61 -7.70 15.58
C LEU A 70 5.86 -7.22 16.32
N TYR A 71 6.28 -5.95 16.08
CA TYR A 71 7.37 -5.30 16.80
C TYR A 71 7.10 -5.19 18.31
N LYS A 72 5.91 -4.68 18.69
CA LYS A 72 5.46 -4.58 20.10
C LYS A 72 5.54 -5.92 20.82
N ARG A 73 5.23 -7.02 20.13
CA ARG A 73 5.25 -8.40 20.64
C ARG A 73 6.61 -9.09 20.56
N GLY A 74 7.67 -8.34 20.27
CA GLY A 74 9.05 -8.78 20.41
C GLY A 74 9.75 -9.23 19.13
N PHE A 75 9.16 -9.06 17.95
CA PHE A 75 9.88 -9.24 16.70
C PHE A 75 11.03 -8.24 16.58
N ARG A 76 12.21 -8.72 16.18
CA ARG A 76 13.43 -7.91 15.98
C ARG A 76 14.21 -8.36 14.74
N GLY A 77 13.60 -9.18 13.91
CA GLY A 77 14.17 -9.61 12.63
C GLY A 77 14.14 -8.52 11.55
N ALA A 78 14.52 -8.86 10.33
CA ALA A 78 14.49 -7.94 9.21
C ALA A 78 13.17 -8.02 8.42
N ILE A 79 12.70 -6.87 7.93
CA ILE A 79 11.56 -6.74 7.03
C ILE A 79 12.10 -6.40 5.64
N PHE A 80 11.99 -7.31 4.67
CA PHE A 80 12.41 -7.11 3.30
C PHE A 80 11.24 -6.59 2.46
N ALA A 81 11.44 -5.46 1.81
CA ALA A 81 10.48 -4.80 0.93
C ALA A 81 11.22 -3.96 -0.11
N THR A 82 10.53 -3.45 -1.13
CA THR A 82 11.11 -2.41 -1.99
C THR A 82 11.29 -1.10 -1.23
N ASP A 83 12.19 -0.22 -1.70
CA ASP A 83 12.40 1.11 -1.11
C ASP A 83 11.07 1.89 -1.00
N ALA A 84 10.33 1.95 -2.10
CA ALA A 84 9.06 2.67 -2.14
C ALA A 84 8.00 2.08 -1.18
N THR A 85 7.94 0.76 -1.04
CA THR A 85 7.07 0.12 -0.05
C THR A 85 7.48 0.48 1.37
N ALA A 86 8.78 0.51 1.68
CA ALA A 86 9.27 0.89 3.00
C ALA A 86 8.93 2.37 3.33
N ASP A 87 9.11 3.28 2.36
CA ASP A 87 8.78 4.70 2.53
C ASP A 87 7.26 4.92 2.72
N LEU A 88 6.42 4.25 1.93
CA LEU A 88 4.97 4.29 2.11
C LEU A 88 4.55 3.69 3.46
N CYS A 89 5.11 2.56 3.87
CA CYS A 89 4.84 1.98 5.19
C CYS A 89 5.13 2.95 6.31
N ARG A 90 6.20 3.74 6.19
CA ARG A 90 6.57 4.70 7.23
C ARG A 90 5.45 5.72 7.49
N ILE A 91 4.86 6.29 6.46
CA ILE A 91 3.76 7.25 6.63
C ILE A 91 2.46 6.56 7.01
N MET A 92 2.13 5.43 6.39
CA MET A 92 0.86 4.73 6.61
C MET A 92 0.77 4.08 8.00
N LEU A 93 1.85 3.47 8.49
CA LEU A 93 1.87 2.83 9.81
C LEU A 93 1.85 3.85 10.94
N LEU A 94 2.48 5.02 10.75
CA LEU A 94 2.41 6.13 11.71
C LEU A 94 1.01 6.72 11.78
N ASP A 95 0.35 6.94 10.64
CA ASP A 95 -1.03 7.41 10.57
C ASP A 95 -1.99 6.39 11.23
N SER A 96 -1.84 5.11 10.90
CA SER A 96 -2.63 4.04 11.52
C SER A 96 -2.43 3.99 13.04
N ALA A 97 -1.20 4.15 13.53
CA ALA A 97 -0.92 4.19 14.97
C ALA A 97 -1.58 5.41 15.64
N HIS A 98 -1.49 6.58 15.01
CA HIS A 98 -2.14 7.80 15.50
C HIS A 98 -3.66 7.65 15.61
N ILE A 99 -4.30 7.05 14.61
CA ILE A 99 -5.75 6.76 14.62
C ILE A 99 -6.08 5.83 15.79
N GLN A 100 -5.31 4.76 16.00
CA GLN A 100 -5.55 3.81 17.10
C GLN A 100 -5.34 4.42 18.48
N GLU A 101 -4.33 5.28 18.65
CA GLU A 101 -4.11 6.02 19.90
C GLU A 101 -5.28 6.98 20.18
N SER A 102 -5.72 7.75 19.18
CA SER A 102 -6.87 8.66 19.27
C SER A 102 -8.16 7.91 19.60
N ASP A 103 -8.40 6.77 18.96
CA ASP A 103 -9.56 5.90 19.25
C ASP A 103 -9.51 5.32 20.66
N ALA A 104 -8.35 4.91 21.13
CA ALA A 104 -8.15 4.37 22.48
C ALA A 104 -8.40 5.47 23.52
N GLU A 105 -7.94 6.70 23.31
CA GLU A 105 -8.22 7.83 24.17
C GLU A 105 -9.72 8.16 24.23
N TRP A 106 -10.39 8.19 23.06
CA TRP A 106 -11.82 8.43 23.02
C TRP A 106 -12.62 7.35 23.76
N LYS A 107 -12.29 6.07 23.51
CA LYS A 107 -12.89 4.92 24.22
C LYS A 107 -12.59 4.96 25.71
N THR A 108 -11.39 5.38 26.13
CA THR A 108 -11.00 5.54 27.53
C THR A 108 -11.83 6.61 28.22
N ARG A 109 -12.00 7.80 27.61
CA ARG A 109 -12.88 8.86 28.16
C ARG A 109 -14.32 8.36 28.34
N LYS A 110 -14.83 7.55 27.44
CA LYS A 110 -16.16 6.94 27.54
C LYS A 110 -16.22 5.86 28.63
N ALA A 111 -15.19 5.01 28.74
CA ALA A 111 -15.06 3.95 29.74
C ALA A 111 -14.99 4.52 31.17
N GLN A 112 -14.19 5.57 31.38
CA GLN A 112 -14.06 6.25 32.68
C GLN A 112 -15.38 6.78 33.22
N ARG A 113 -16.23 7.35 32.34
CA ARG A 113 -17.59 7.78 32.72
C ARG A 113 -18.49 6.63 33.19
N GLN A 114 -18.11 5.38 32.88
CA GLN A 114 -18.82 4.15 33.27
C GLN A 114 -18.08 3.38 34.37
N GLY A 115 -17.02 3.95 34.97
CA GLY A 115 -16.20 3.27 36.00
C GLY A 115 -15.38 2.07 35.47
N LYS A 116 -15.13 2.03 34.13
CA LYS A 116 -14.35 0.95 33.49
C LYS A 116 -12.88 1.36 33.34
N PRO A 117 -11.95 0.37 33.24
CA PRO A 117 -10.54 0.64 33.02
C PRO A 117 -10.29 1.35 31.65
N PRO A 118 -9.13 2.03 31.51
CA PRO A 118 -8.74 2.62 30.24
C PRO A 118 -8.56 1.54 29.15
N VAL A 119 -8.73 1.96 27.90
CA VAL A 119 -8.51 1.12 26.71
C VAL A 119 -7.14 1.44 26.14
N GLU A 120 -6.34 0.43 25.92
CA GLU A 120 -5.02 0.57 25.29
C GLU A 120 -5.13 0.41 23.77
N PRO A 121 -4.31 1.15 22.97
CA PRO A 121 -4.21 0.92 21.54
C PRO A 121 -3.53 -0.43 21.25
N LEU A 122 -3.81 -1.04 20.11
CA LEU A 122 -3.13 -2.26 19.70
C LEU A 122 -1.62 -2.06 19.63
N TYR A 123 -1.18 -0.93 19.09
CA TYR A 123 0.19 -0.47 19.05
C TYR A 123 0.23 1.08 19.03
N THR A 124 1.39 1.62 19.26
CA THR A 124 1.65 3.08 19.35
C THR A 124 2.49 3.55 18.17
N GLN A 125 2.63 4.88 18.03
CA GLN A 125 3.55 5.46 17.05
C GLN A 125 5.02 5.06 17.31
N GLU A 126 5.40 4.85 18.56
CA GLU A 126 6.73 4.34 18.92
C GLU A 126 6.94 2.91 18.39
N ASP A 127 5.93 2.03 18.51
CA ASP A 127 5.96 0.69 17.95
C ASP A 127 6.06 0.72 16.41
N ALA A 128 5.34 1.66 15.75
CA ALA A 128 5.39 1.85 14.31
C ALA A 128 6.78 2.32 13.86
N LEU A 129 7.38 3.31 14.54
CA LEU A 129 8.75 3.74 14.26
C LEU A 129 9.76 2.61 14.46
N GLY A 130 9.58 1.82 15.52
CA GLY A 130 10.43 0.66 15.79
C GLY A 130 10.36 -0.38 14.68
N ALA A 131 9.15 -0.69 14.18
CA ALA A 131 8.96 -1.60 13.04
C ALA A 131 9.60 -1.03 11.77
N CYS A 132 9.41 0.28 11.49
CA CYS A 132 10.02 0.95 10.34
C CYS A 132 11.56 0.88 10.35
N GLY A 133 12.19 0.86 11.52
CA GLY A 133 13.65 0.71 11.65
C GLY A 133 14.18 -0.69 11.25
N LEU A 134 13.31 -1.66 11.08
CA LEU A 134 13.68 -3.04 10.71
C LEU A 134 13.67 -3.29 9.20
N PHE A 135 13.22 -2.34 8.38
CA PHE A 135 13.20 -2.52 6.93
C PHE A 135 14.60 -2.70 6.33
N ARG A 136 14.69 -3.58 5.36
CA ARG A 136 15.85 -3.85 4.52
C ARG A 136 15.40 -3.75 3.06
N PRO A 137 15.74 -2.64 2.40
CA PRO A 137 15.29 -2.37 1.03
C PRO A 137 15.82 -3.39 0.03
N CYS A 138 14.97 -3.70 -0.95
CA CYS A 138 15.28 -4.59 -2.08
C CYS A 138 14.94 -3.89 -3.39
N HIS A 139 15.80 -4.03 -4.41
CA HIS A 139 15.50 -3.55 -5.75
C HIS A 139 14.79 -4.62 -6.58
N TYR A 140 13.93 -4.19 -7.49
CA TYR A 140 13.27 -5.10 -8.42
C TYR A 140 14.26 -5.90 -9.26
N GLY A 141 13.92 -7.17 -9.46
CA GLY A 141 14.71 -8.10 -10.26
C GLY A 141 16.01 -8.59 -9.60
N GLN A 142 16.47 -7.93 -8.53
CA GLN A 142 17.69 -8.32 -7.82
C GLN A 142 17.41 -9.51 -6.89
N ARG A 143 18.27 -10.53 -6.96
CA ARG A 143 18.25 -11.63 -5.99
C ARG A 143 18.97 -11.23 -4.72
N VAL A 144 18.31 -11.38 -3.59
CA VAL A 144 18.84 -11.08 -2.26
C VAL A 144 18.93 -12.37 -1.46
N GLU A 145 20.11 -12.71 -0.98
CA GLU A 145 20.31 -13.81 -0.04
C GLU A 145 19.90 -13.34 1.35
N VAL A 146 18.84 -13.93 1.89
CA VAL A 146 18.28 -13.57 3.21
C VAL A 146 19.05 -14.28 4.33
N CYS A 147 19.28 -15.58 4.14
CA CYS A 147 20.07 -16.43 5.02
C CYS A 147 20.47 -17.69 4.25
N PRO A 148 21.39 -18.52 4.78
CA PRO A 148 21.76 -19.77 4.11
C PRO A 148 20.53 -20.61 3.75
N GLY A 149 20.37 -20.88 2.48
CA GLY A 149 19.26 -21.65 1.92
C GLY A 149 17.96 -20.88 1.65
N VAL A 150 17.92 -19.55 1.86
CA VAL A 150 16.76 -18.74 1.51
C VAL A 150 17.18 -17.46 0.79
N SER A 151 16.71 -17.29 -0.44
CA SER A 151 16.87 -16.04 -1.19
C SER A 151 15.53 -15.57 -1.74
N ILE A 152 15.41 -14.28 -1.97
CA ILE A 152 14.21 -13.64 -2.53
C ILE A 152 14.54 -12.79 -3.75
N ARG A 153 13.51 -12.55 -4.56
CA ARG A 153 13.53 -11.60 -5.67
C ARG A 153 12.15 -10.89 -5.71
N MET A 154 12.19 -9.56 -5.68
CA MET A 154 11.00 -8.73 -5.84
C MET A 154 10.73 -8.50 -7.32
N VAL A 155 9.48 -8.69 -7.77
CA VAL A 155 9.04 -8.52 -9.16
C VAL A 155 7.87 -7.53 -9.17
N ASP A 156 8.02 -6.46 -9.92
CA ASP A 156 7.00 -5.37 -10.00
C ASP A 156 5.67 -5.91 -10.52
N VAL A 157 4.59 -5.62 -9.82
CA VAL A 157 3.24 -6.04 -10.18
C VAL A 157 2.28 -4.89 -10.42
N GLY A 158 2.75 -3.65 -10.45
CA GLY A 158 1.98 -2.48 -10.88
C GLY A 158 0.71 -2.18 -10.09
N HIS A 159 0.54 -2.73 -8.88
CA HIS A 159 -0.65 -2.53 -8.06
C HIS A 159 -0.59 -1.21 -7.27
N LEU A 160 0.54 -0.98 -6.63
CA LEU A 160 0.84 0.22 -5.85
C LEU A 160 2.30 0.58 -6.07
N LEU A 161 2.67 1.84 -5.79
CA LEU A 161 4.08 2.24 -5.80
C LEU A 161 4.90 1.30 -4.91
N GLY A 162 5.91 0.65 -5.48
CA GLY A 162 6.73 -0.31 -4.76
C GLY A 162 6.17 -1.71 -4.62
N SER A 163 4.94 -2.01 -5.07
CA SER A 163 4.33 -3.33 -4.95
C SER A 163 5.12 -4.42 -5.69
N ALA A 164 5.19 -5.60 -5.10
CA ALA A 164 5.94 -6.71 -5.68
C ALA A 164 5.26 -8.07 -5.45
N SER A 165 5.34 -8.93 -6.45
CA SER A 165 5.34 -10.37 -6.21
C SER A 165 6.69 -10.78 -5.65
N ILE A 166 6.69 -11.70 -4.69
CA ILE A 166 7.91 -12.18 -4.04
C ILE A 166 8.19 -13.60 -4.47
N GLU A 167 9.27 -13.78 -5.23
CA GLU A 167 9.83 -15.11 -5.54
C GLU A 167 10.76 -15.51 -4.40
N VAL A 168 10.41 -16.55 -3.68
CA VAL A 168 11.21 -17.12 -2.59
C VAL A 168 11.84 -18.43 -3.06
N THR A 169 13.15 -18.48 -3.11
CA THR A 169 13.88 -19.74 -3.37
C THR A 169 14.35 -20.32 -2.04
N VAL A 170 13.95 -21.56 -1.78
CA VAL A 170 14.32 -22.32 -0.58
C VAL A 170 15.16 -23.54 -0.99
N THR A 171 16.32 -23.71 -0.38
CA THR A 171 17.18 -24.89 -0.54
C THR A 171 17.35 -25.59 0.81
N GLU A 172 16.89 -26.83 0.89
CA GLU A 172 17.03 -27.71 2.07
C GLU A 172 17.69 -29.02 1.64
N GLY A 173 18.93 -29.25 2.05
CA GLY A 173 19.73 -30.37 1.59
C GLY A 173 19.95 -30.32 0.09
N ALA A 174 19.56 -31.39 -0.62
CA ALA A 174 19.68 -31.50 -2.08
C ALA A 174 18.44 -30.97 -2.85
N GLN A 175 17.43 -30.47 -2.16
CA GLN A 175 16.19 -29.99 -2.78
C GLN A 175 16.13 -28.47 -2.79
N THR A 176 15.80 -27.91 -3.96
CA THR A 176 15.49 -26.50 -4.14
C THR A 176 14.05 -26.36 -4.59
N ARG A 177 13.33 -25.41 -4.02
CA ARG A 177 11.94 -25.06 -4.37
C ARG A 177 11.82 -23.55 -4.55
N VAL A 178 11.02 -23.17 -5.54
CA VAL A 178 10.66 -21.79 -5.80
C VAL A 178 9.18 -21.61 -5.46
N ILE A 179 8.91 -20.67 -4.56
CA ILE A 179 7.56 -20.30 -4.13
C ILE A 179 7.35 -18.84 -4.55
N VAL A 180 6.20 -18.56 -5.16
CA VAL A 180 5.79 -17.20 -5.50
C VAL A 180 4.61 -16.79 -4.63
N PHE A 181 4.72 -15.63 -4.01
CA PHE A 181 3.62 -14.92 -3.38
C PHE A 181 3.28 -13.72 -4.25
N SER A 182 2.06 -13.69 -4.80
CA SER A 182 1.68 -12.63 -5.76
C SER A 182 1.63 -11.25 -5.12
N GLY A 183 1.27 -11.14 -3.84
CA GLY A 183 0.68 -9.92 -3.33
C GLY A 183 -0.59 -9.58 -4.13
N ASP A 184 -0.99 -8.34 -4.13
CA ASP A 184 -2.04 -7.83 -5.00
C ASP A 184 -1.47 -7.47 -6.37
N ILE A 185 -2.14 -7.86 -7.44
CA ILE A 185 -1.69 -7.66 -8.81
C ILE A 185 -2.43 -6.47 -9.42
N GLY A 186 -1.70 -5.53 -10.00
CA GLY A 186 -2.26 -4.37 -10.68
C GLY A 186 -2.94 -4.68 -12.01
N ASN A 187 -3.74 -3.74 -12.49
CA ASN A 187 -4.31 -3.82 -13.83
C ASN A 187 -3.32 -3.34 -14.88
N LEU A 188 -3.52 -3.78 -16.13
CA LEU A 188 -2.76 -3.29 -17.27
C LEU A 188 -3.16 -1.84 -17.61
N HIS A 189 -2.20 -1.08 -18.11
CA HIS A 189 -2.40 0.29 -18.62
C HIS A 189 -2.94 1.28 -17.58
N GLN A 190 -2.57 1.10 -16.32
CA GLN A 190 -2.81 2.12 -15.30
C GLN A 190 -1.80 3.26 -15.46
N PRO A 191 -2.20 4.51 -15.25
CA PRO A 191 -1.25 5.63 -15.32
C PRO A 191 -0.26 5.58 -14.15
N LEU A 192 0.88 6.19 -14.34
CA LEU A 192 1.96 6.38 -13.36
C LEU A 192 2.83 5.15 -13.10
N LEU A 193 2.27 3.96 -13.10
CA LEU A 193 2.97 2.73 -12.74
C LEU A 193 3.16 1.81 -13.95
N ARG A 194 4.21 1.01 -13.92
CA ARG A 194 4.43 -0.02 -14.93
C ARG A 194 3.37 -1.10 -14.88
N ASP A 195 3.11 -1.71 -16.02
CA ASP A 195 2.29 -2.93 -16.09
C ASP A 195 2.92 -4.07 -15.28
N PRO A 196 2.10 -4.96 -14.72
CA PRO A 196 2.58 -6.14 -14.00
C PRO A 196 3.59 -6.97 -14.80
N GLN A 197 4.71 -7.30 -14.19
CA GLN A 197 5.66 -8.26 -14.74
C GLN A 197 5.27 -9.67 -14.32
N TYR A 198 5.44 -10.63 -15.23
CA TYR A 198 5.04 -12.02 -15.00
C TYR A 198 6.24 -12.91 -14.64
N LEU A 199 6.01 -13.80 -13.69
CA LEU A 199 6.92 -14.88 -13.35
C LEU A 199 6.59 -16.12 -14.19
N HIS A 200 7.59 -16.76 -14.78
CA HIS A 200 7.37 -17.82 -15.77
C HIS A 200 7.42 -19.24 -15.18
N ALA A 201 7.99 -19.42 -13.99
CA ALA A 201 8.12 -20.73 -13.37
C ALA A 201 8.17 -20.64 -11.84
N ALA A 202 7.45 -21.53 -11.17
CA ALA A 202 7.49 -21.76 -9.74
C ALA A 202 7.06 -23.20 -9.43
N ASP A 203 7.51 -23.74 -8.30
CA ASP A 203 7.01 -25.01 -7.79
C ASP A 203 5.65 -24.84 -7.08
N LEU A 204 5.45 -23.68 -6.45
CA LEU A 204 4.23 -23.31 -5.74
C LEU A 204 3.91 -21.82 -5.94
N VAL A 205 2.63 -21.51 -6.18
CA VAL A 205 2.14 -20.13 -6.28
C VAL A 205 1.05 -19.92 -5.23
N VAL A 206 1.20 -18.87 -4.44
CA VAL A 206 0.19 -18.31 -3.54
C VAL A 206 -0.26 -17.02 -4.18
N MET A 207 -1.51 -16.98 -4.64
CA MET A 207 -2.02 -15.89 -5.48
C MET A 207 -3.32 -15.35 -4.93
N GLU A 208 -3.53 -14.04 -5.03
CA GLU A 208 -4.81 -13.40 -4.78
C GLU A 208 -5.92 -13.95 -5.69
N SER A 209 -7.16 -13.82 -5.25
CA SER A 209 -8.33 -14.17 -6.07
C SER A 209 -9.52 -13.25 -5.81
N THR A 210 -9.27 -12.00 -5.51
CA THR A 210 -10.28 -10.98 -5.17
C THR A 210 -11.36 -10.85 -6.24
N TYR A 211 -10.97 -10.87 -7.50
CA TYR A 211 -11.85 -10.89 -8.67
C TYR A 211 -11.83 -12.24 -9.42
N GLY A 212 -11.46 -13.33 -8.74
CA GLY A 212 -11.32 -14.64 -9.36
C GLY A 212 -12.60 -15.27 -9.94
N ASP A 213 -13.76 -14.77 -9.54
CA ASP A 213 -15.09 -15.23 -9.99
C ASP A 213 -15.74 -14.34 -11.06
N ARG A 214 -15.08 -13.23 -11.47
CA ARG A 214 -15.65 -12.24 -12.39
C ARG A 214 -14.58 -11.49 -13.17
N SER A 215 -14.97 -10.92 -14.30
CA SER A 215 -14.12 -10.04 -15.08
C SER A 215 -14.51 -8.58 -14.86
N HIS A 216 -13.54 -7.70 -14.90
CA HIS A 216 -13.78 -6.28 -15.09
C HIS A 216 -14.40 -6.05 -16.47
N GLY A 217 -15.32 -5.09 -16.58
CA GLY A 217 -15.80 -4.63 -17.89
C GLY A 217 -14.66 -3.97 -18.70
N PRO A 218 -14.93 -3.53 -19.94
CA PRO A 218 -13.95 -2.79 -20.72
C PRO A 218 -13.52 -1.53 -19.95
N VAL A 219 -12.23 -1.22 -20.01
CA VAL A 219 -11.66 -0.02 -19.35
C VAL A 219 -12.35 1.22 -19.94
N PRO A 220 -13.08 2.01 -19.15
CA PRO A 220 -13.72 3.22 -19.67
C PRO A 220 -12.68 4.30 -19.99
N ASP A 221 -13.02 5.23 -20.85
CA ASP A 221 -12.25 6.46 -21.04
C ASP A 221 -12.46 7.36 -19.80
N TYR A 222 -11.61 7.14 -18.77
CA TYR A 222 -11.66 7.88 -17.52
C TYR A 222 -11.48 9.38 -17.72
N LEU A 223 -10.64 9.78 -18.67
CA LEU A 223 -10.34 11.18 -18.96
C LEU A 223 -11.57 11.92 -19.47
N SER A 224 -12.24 11.35 -20.48
CA SER A 224 -13.49 11.93 -21.01
C SER A 224 -14.63 11.89 -20.02
N ALA A 225 -14.75 10.81 -19.23
CA ALA A 225 -15.78 10.69 -18.21
C ALA A 225 -15.60 11.75 -17.11
N LEU A 226 -14.38 11.92 -16.60
CA LEU A 226 -14.06 12.90 -15.55
C LEU A 226 -14.24 14.34 -16.10
N SER A 227 -13.76 14.63 -17.32
CA SER A 227 -13.94 15.94 -17.96
C SER A 227 -15.42 16.33 -18.06
N ARG A 228 -16.28 15.39 -18.44
CA ARG A 228 -17.72 15.63 -18.51
C ARG A 228 -18.33 15.94 -17.15
N VAL A 229 -17.99 15.18 -16.11
CA VAL A 229 -18.48 15.43 -14.75
C VAL A 229 -18.05 16.80 -14.24
N LEU A 230 -16.78 17.17 -14.48
CA LEU A 230 -16.26 18.50 -14.12
C LEU A 230 -17.03 19.61 -14.86
N GLN A 231 -17.17 19.50 -16.20
CA GLN A 231 -17.88 20.50 -17.03
C GLN A 231 -19.32 20.69 -16.56
N GLU A 232 -20.10 19.61 -16.50
CA GLU A 232 -21.51 19.66 -16.10
C GLU A 232 -21.71 20.22 -14.68
N THR A 233 -20.77 19.96 -13.79
CA THR A 233 -20.85 20.45 -12.40
C THR A 233 -20.49 21.91 -12.29
N PHE A 234 -19.44 22.35 -12.97
CA PHE A 234 -19.00 23.76 -12.96
C PHE A 234 -19.98 24.66 -13.71
N ASP A 235 -20.59 24.19 -14.80
CA ASP A 235 -21.63 24.94 -15.51
C ASP A 235 -22.87 25.24 -14.64
N ARG A 236 -23.12 24.39 -13.62
CA ARG A 236 -24.16 24.60 -12.61
C ARG A 236 -23.67 25.41 -11.40
N GLY A 237 -22.40 25.84 -11.38
CA GLY A 237 -21.81 26.55 -10.25
C GLY A 237 -21.53 25.64 -9.02
N GLY A 238 -21.41 24.32 -9.23
CA GLY A 238 -21.18 23.35 -8.17
C GLY A 238 -19.71 23.01 -7.96
N ASN A 239 -19.42 22.25 -6.89
CA ASN A 239 -18.12 21.68 -6.58
C ASN A 239 -18.12 20.17 -6.82
N VAL A 240 -16.99 19.60 -7.22
CA VAL A 240 -16.78 18.16 -7.36
C VAL A 240 -15.96 17.66 -6.17
N VAL A 241 -16.49 16.67 -5.45
CA VAL A 241 -15.79 15.98 -4.35
C VAL A 241 -15.46 14.56 -4.83
N ILE A 242 -14.18 14.21 -4.79
CA ILE A 242 -13.68 12.90 -5.22
C ILE A 242 -13.13 12.14 -4.00
N PRO A 243 -13.90 11.23 -3.39
CA PRO A 243 -13.39 10.36 -2.35
C PRO A 243 -12.28 9.46 -2.91
N SER A 244 -11.09 9.53 -2.33
CA SER A 244 -9.94 8.76 -2.78
C SER A 244 -9.12 8.28 -1.59
N PHE A 245 -8.55 7.08 -1.70
CA PHE A 245 -7.53 6.66 -0.75
C PHE A 245 -6.30 7.56 -0.88
N ALA A 246 -5.62 7.80 0.24
CA ALA A 246 -4.45 8.67 0.30
C ALA A 246 -3.31 8.21 -0.64
N VAL A 247 -3.18 6.90 -0.82
CA VAL A 247 -2.15 6.27 -1.65
C VAL A 247 -2.80 5.60 -2.87
N GLY A 248 -2.24 5.82 -4.03
CA GLY A 248 -2.67 5.26 -5.32
C GLY A 248 -3.74 6.13 -5.99
N ARG A 249 -5.01 6.02 -5.59
CA ARG A 249 -6.13 6.72 -6.26
C ARG A 249 -6.00 8.26 -6.24
N THR A 250 -5.50 8.84 -5.17
CA THR A 250 -5.27 10.31 -5.12
C THR A 250 -4.28 10.72 -6.20
N GLN A 251 -3.17 10.01 -6.37
CA GLN A 251 -2.15 10.31 -7.36
C GLN A 251 -2.66 10.10 -8.79
N GLU A 252 -3.44 9.06 -9.04
CA GLU A 252 -4.11 8.87 -10.35
C GLU A 252 -5.06 10.03 -10.68
N MET A 253 -5.84 10.50 -9.71
CA MET A 253 -6.74 11.64 -9.92
C MET A 253 -5.96 12.92 -10.22
N LEU A 254 -4.85 13.17 -9.54
CA LEU A 254 -3.97 14.31 -9.83
C LEU A 254 -3.40 14.22 -11.26
N TYR A 255 -2.98 13.03 -11.68
CA TYR A 255 -2.50 12.79 -13.04
C TYR A 255 -3.57 13.13 -14.09
N PHE A 256 -4.79 12.59 -13.95
CA PHE A 256 -5.89 12.86 -14.88
C PHE A 256 -6.32 14.33 -14.88
N ILE A 257 -6.41 14.98 -13.72
CA ILE A 257 -6.78 16.39 -13.62
C ILE A 257 -5.71 17.28 -14.27
N ARG A 258 -4.43 16.97 -14.06
CA ARG A 258 -3.34 17.66 -14.76
C ARG A 258 -3.53 17.59 -16.28
N GLN A 259 -3.80 16.40 -16.80
CA GLN A 259 -4.00 16.18 -18.24
C GLN A 259 -5.24 16.94 -18.75
N ILE A 260 -6.36 16.90 -18.02
CA ILE A 260 -7.58 17.65 -18.34
C ILE A 260 -7.30 19.14 -18.44
N LYS A 261 -6.56 19.71 -17.49
CA LYS A 261 -6.19 21.14 -17.49
C LYS A 261 -5.23 21.46 -18.64
N GLN A 262 -4.23 20.62 -18.88
CA GLN A 262 -3.26 20.83 -19.94
C GLN A 262 -3.89 20.78 -21.34
N GLU A 263 -4.87 19.90 -21.54
CA GLU A 263 -5.58 19.75 -22.82
C GLU A 263 -6.79 20.71 -22.97
N GLY A 264 -7.10 21.49 -21.92
CA GLY A 264 -8.23 22.44 -21.94
C GLY A 264 -9.59 21.76 -22.13
N ARG A 265 -9.78 20.56 -21.54
CA ARG A 265 -11.00 19.75 -21.72
C ARG A 265 -12.23 20.28 -21.00
N VAL A 266 -12.08 21.25 -20.11
CA VAL A 266 -13.17 21.91 -19.39
C VAL A 266 -13.23 23.36 -19.85
N HIS A 267 -14.27 23.72 -20.57
CA HIS A 267 -14.37 25.01 -21.25
C HIS A 267 -15.02 26.07 -20.35
N GLY A 268 -14.49 27.28 -20.39
CA GLY A 268 -15.03 28.41 -19.60
C GLY A 268 -14.69 28.39 -18.11
N HIS A 269 -13.92 27.38 -17.65
CA HIS A 269 -13.51 27.19 -16.26
C HIS A 269 -12.01 26.86 -16.14
N ASP A 270 -11.17 27.36 -17.02
CA ASP A 270 -9.75 26.95 -17.15
C ASP A 270 -8.94 27.05 -15.85
N GLY A 271 -9.26 28.02 -14.99
CA GLY A 271 -8.55 28.27 -13.73
C GLY A 271 -9.17 27.61 -12.49
N PHE A 272 -9.98 26.55 -12.64
CA PHE A 272 -10.58 25.92 -11.46
C PHE A 272 -9.53 25.39 -10.46
N PRO A 273 -9.67 25.71 -9.15
CA PRO A 273 -8.75 25.22 -8.14
C PRO A 273 -9.02 23.75 -7.84
N VAL A 274 -7.95 23.03 -7.48
CA VAL A 274 -8.00 21.63 -7.04
C VAL A 274 -7.35 21.53 -5.66
N TYR A 275 -8.02 20.91 -4.71
CA TYR A 275 -7.55 20.77 -3.35
C TYR A 275 -7.26 19.30 -3.03
N VAL A 276 -6.08 19.02 -2.50
CA VAL A 276 -5.80 17.77 -1.80
C VAL A 276 -5.97 18.03 -0.31
N ASP A 277 -7.12 17.60 0.21
CA ASP A 277 -7.51 17.79 1.61
C ASP A 277 -7.28 16.49 2.40
N SER A 278 -6.00 16.10 2.46
CA SER A 278 -5.56 14.89 3.17
C SER A 278 -4.06 15.01 3.49
N PRO A 279 -3.66 15.21 4.75
CA PRO A 279 -2.25 15.22 5.14
C PRO A 279 -1.50 13.97 4.68
N LEU A 280 -2.07 12.78 4.92
CA LEU A 280 -1.48 11.52 4.45
C LEU A 280 -1.38 11.45 2.91
N GLY A 281 -2.38 11.95 2.17
CA GLY A 281 -2.36 12.00 0.71
C GLY A 281 -1.25 12.92 0.18
N ILE A 282 -0.94 14.01 0.88
CA ILE A 282 0.16 14.92 0.56
C ILE A 282 1.51 14.23 0.80
N GLU A 283 1.68 13.58 1.94
CA GLU A 283 2.90 12.82 2.25
C GLU A 283 3.10 11.66 1.24
N ALA A 284 2.05 10.91 0.93
CA ALA A 284 2.10 9.87 -0.09
C ALA A 284 2.51 10.41 -1.47
N THR A 285 2.01 11.59 -1.86
CA THR A 285 2.40 12.23 -3.12
C THR A 285 3.89 12.61 -3.11
N THR A 286 4.45 12.98 -1.97
CA THR A 286 5.90 13.21 -1.82
C THR A 286 6.67 11.91 -2.01
N VAL A 287 6.26 10.83 -1.36
CA VAL A 287 6.88 9.50 -1.54
C VAL A 287 6.80 9.04 -3.00
N PHE A 288 5.67 9.28 -3.69
CA PHE A 288 5.57 9.02 -5.13
C PHE A 288 6.62 9.77 -5.92
N ASN A 289 6.78 11.08 -5.70
CA ASN A 289 7.77 11.89 -6.42
C ASN A 289 9.21 11.39 -6.21
N ASP A 290 9.54 10.96 -5.00
CA ASP A 290 10.88 10.50 -4.66
C ASP A 290 11.20 9.11 -5.27
N ASN A 291 10.20 8.23 -5.39
CA ASN A 291 10.37 6.85 -5.82
C ASN A 291 9.89 6.56 -7.25
N THR A 292 9.30 7.52 -7.96
CA THR A 292 8.67 7.32 -9.27
C THR A 292 9.61 6.68 -10.29
N ARG A 293 10.91 7.03 -10.29
CA ARG A 293 11.86 6.55 -11.30
C ARG A 293 12.01 5.03 -11.36
N GLU A 294 11.86 4.34 -10.24
CA GLU A 294 11.99 2.88 -10.17
C GLU A 294 10.71 2.15 -10.56
N CYS A 295 9.54 2.79 -10.37
CA CYS A 295 8.22 2.14 -10.52
C CYS A 295 7.40 2.66 -11.72
N ALA A 296 7.80 3.81 -12.30
CA ALA A 296 7.00 4.50 -13.30
C ALA A 296 6.97 3.80 -14.67
N ASP A 297 5.85 3.99 -15.35
CA ASP A 297 5.69 3.69 -16.77
C ASP A 297 6.53 4.62 -17.66
N GLU A 298 6.67 4.29 -18.94
CA GLU A 298 7.47 5.09 -19.89
C GLU A 298 6.87 6.47 -20.16
N GLU A 299 5.55 6.64 -20.10
CA GLU A 299 4.89 7.93 -20.28
C GLU A 299 5.25 8.88 -19.12
N THR A 300 5.14 8.42 -17.89
CA THR A 300 5.55 9.16 -16.69
C THR A 300 7.03 9.50 -16.70
N LEU A 301 7.88 8.54 -17.08
CA LEU A 301 9.32 8.77 -17.21
C LEU A 301 9.62 9.82 -18.32
N ALA A 302 8.89 9.82 -19.42
CA ALA A 302 9.05 10.84 -20.47
C ALA A 302 8.68 12.24 -19.98
N LEU A 303 7.59 12.39 -19.21
CA LEU A 303 7.23 13.65 -18.55
C LEU A 303 8.34 14.14 -17.61
N LEU A 304 8.87 13.26 -16.75
CA LEU A 304 9.93 13.60 -15.82
C LEU A 304 11.23 14.02 -16.55
N ARG A 305 11.60 13.33 -17.65
CA ARG A 305 12.75 13.71 -18.48
C ARG A 305 12.56 15.09 -19.12
N ALA A 306 11.32 15.46 -19.45
CA ALA A 306 10.95 16.78 -19.96
C ALA A 306 10.87 17.86 -18.86
N GLY A 307 11.14 17.52 -17.61
CA GLY A 307 11.05 18.44 -16.45
C GLY A 307 9.61 18.69 -15.98
N VAL A 308 8.67 17.85 -16.39
CA VAL A 308 7.26 17.96 -16.01
C VAL A 308 6.97 16.95 -14.89
N ASN A 309 6.53 17.46 -13.74
CA ASN A 309 6.03 16.59 -12.68
C ASN A 309 4.60 16.14 -13.02
N PRO A 310 4.33 14.81 -13.08
CA PRO A 310 3.02 14.28 -13.44
C PRO A 310 1.91 14.55 -12.43
N LEU A 311 2.28 14.89 -11.17
CA LEU A 311 1.36 15.06 -10.05
C LEU A 311 1.17 16.53 -9.64
N THR A 312 1.76 17.47 -10.37
CA THR A 312 1.65 18.89 -10.07
C THR A 312 1.19 19.68 -11.28
N PHE A 313 0.39 20.72 -11.05
CA PHE A 313 -0.13 21.62 -12.09
C PHE A 313 -0.52 22.96 -11.46
N PRO A 314 -0.71 24.04 -12.27
CA PRO A 314 -1.25 25.31 -11.78
C PRO A 314 -2.59 25.10 -11.07
N ASP A 315 -2.85 25.88 -10.03
CA ASP A 315 -4.06 25.86 -9.18
C ASP A 315 -4.23 24.60 -8.30
N LEU A 316 -3.25 23.70 -8.26
CA LEU A 316 -3.21 22.65 -7.23
C LEU A 316 -2.88 23.29 -5.88
N ARG A 317 -3.72 23.05 -4.90
CA ARG A 317 -3.59 23.51 -3.52
C ARG A 317 -3.62 22.33 -2.58
N ILE A 318 -2.86 22.41 -1.50
CA ILE A 318 -2.79 21.38 -0.46
C ILE A 318 -3.20 21.99 0.87
N THR A 319 -3.93 21.23 1.67
CA THR A 319 -4.29 21.62 3.04
C THR A 319 -3.53 20.76 4.04
N ARG A 320 -2.86 21.40 4.99
CA ARG A 320 -2.02 20.72 5.99
C ARG A 320 -2.62 20.73 7.39
N SER A 321 -3.71 21.48 7.58
CA SER A 321 -4.37 21.61 8.88
C SER A 321 -5.88 21.61 8.73
N ALA A 322 -6.57 21.29 9.83
CA ALA A 322 -8.04 21.36 9.91
C ALA A 322 -8.56 22.80 9.71
N GLU A 323 -7.76 23.80 10.04
CA GLU A 323 -8.08 25.22 9.83
C GLU A 323 -8.04 25.56 8.35
N GLU A 324 -7.03 25.09 7.61
CA GLU A 324 -6.93 25.28 6.16
C GLU A 324 -8.05 24.53 5.43
N SER A 325 -8.37 23.30 5.86
CA SER A 325 -9.48 22.50 5.33
C SER A 325 -10.82 23.23 5.42
N LYS A 326 -11.11 23.91 6.54
CA LYS A 326 -12.33 24.70 6.72
C LYS A 326 -12.43 25.91 5.80
N LEU A 327 -11.33 26.38 5.22
CA LEU A 327 -11.32 27.53 4.30
C LEU A 327 -11.65 27.13 2.86
N ILE A 328 -11.78 25.84 2.55
CA ILE A 328 -12.19 25.35 1.23
C ILE A 328 -13.69 25.63 0.98
N ASN A 329 -14.49 25.72 2.03
CA ASN A 329 -15.95 25.92 1.99
C ASN A 329 -16.34 27.40 1.93
#